data_d38f7ecd0bc7bfe6e5e72b041622e412
#
_entry.id   d38f7ecd0bc7bfe6e5e72b041622e412
#
_cell.length_a   1.000
_cell.length_b   1.000
_cell.length_c   1.000
_cell.angle_alpha   90.00
_cell.angle_beta   90.00
_cell.angle_gamma   90.00
#
_symmetry.space_group_name_H-M   'P 1'
#
loop_
_entity.id
_entity.type
_entity.pdbx_description
1 polymer ?
#
loop_
_entity_poly.entity_id
_entity_poly.type
_entity_poly.pdbx_seq_one_letter_code
_entity_poly.pdbx_strand_id
1 'polypeptide(L)'
;MGALVDAREINGSDLIAALHLSQRAPGLLGKGADKSAGTAEEYGQIEQLFLACLRTGDDQSAQTCLDRLSHRFGPSNERVMGLQGLYQEATAKDRSALEKCLADYDKILSENAVNVPILKRRVALLRSLNRTSDAITALIQLLDAIPTDAEAWCELADLYQAEGLGAQAIFSLEEALLIAPNAWNIHARLGEILYVGASSSDGARLASKSVQHFCRSIELCDDYLRGFYGLALASSRLLSPDYETPSNSTAPSKQTAERLHRFALQRLRDIVQSRSVDDQHWASSRSELIAAQALLNRFEQSS
;
A
#
# COMPACT_ATOMS: atom_id res chain seq x y z
N MET A 1 -28.35 0.01 24.06
CA MET A 1 -27.32 -0.76 23.35
C MET A 1 -27.14 -0.11 21.98
N GLY A 2 -26.21 0.84 21.85
CA GLY A 2 -25.89 1.46 20.57
C GLY A 2 -24.85 0.60 19.87
N ALA A 3 -25.15 0.14 18.66
CA ALA A 3 -24.24 -0.61 17.84
C ALA A 3 -22.94 0.20 17.65
N LEU A 4 -21.87 -0.28 18.24
CA LEU A 4 -20.52 0.07 17.87
C LEU A 4 -20.35 -0.44 16.45
N VAL A 5 -20.16 0.47 15.50
CA VAL A 5 -19.78 0.13 14.13
C VAL A 5 -18.52 -0.70 14.24
N ASP A 6 -18.56 -1.89 13.67
CA ASP A 6 -17.48 -2.85 13.75
C ASP A 6 -16.20 -2.19 13.18
N ALA A 7 -15.21 -1.99 14.03
CA ALA A 7 -13.98 -1.27 13.71
C ALA A 7 -13.17 -1.95 12.57
N ARG A 8 -13.59 -3.13 12.13
CA ARG A 8 -13.00 -3.91 11.04
C ARG A 8 -13.37 -3.41 9.63
N GLU A 9 -14.41 -2.56 9.50
CA GLU A 9 -14.90 -2.06 8.21
C GLU A 9 -14.35 -0.69 7.81
N ILE A 10 -13.53 -0.03 8.64
CA ILE A 10 -12.92 1.24 8.26
C ILE A 10 -11.72 0.95 7.36
N ASN A 11 -11.98 0.68 6.09
CA ASN A 11 -10.96 0.74 5.06
C ASN A 11 -10.26 2.09 5.16
N GLY A 12 -8.92 2.09 5.27
CA GLY A 12 -8.13 3.29 5.48
C GLY A 12 -8.29 4.41 4.44
N SER A 13 -9.10 4.19 3.39
CA SER A 13 -9.43 5.13 2.34
C SER A 13 -10.83 5.76 2.47
N ASP A 14 -11.70 5.30 3.38
CA ASP A 14 -13.05 5.85 3.52
C ASP A 14 -13.06 7.13 4.36
N LEU A 15 -13.00 8.28 3.67
CA LEU A 15 -13.06 9.60 4.30
C LEU A 15 -14.42 9.87 4.96
N ILE A 16 -15.51 9.29 4.43
CA ILE A 16 -16.85 9.46 4.99
C ILE A 16 -16.97 8.74 6.32
N ALA A 17 -16.48 7.50 6.40
CA ALA A 17 -16.42 6.76 7.66
C ALA A 17 -15.54 7.47 8.71
N ALA A 18 -14.39 8.02 8.31
CA ALA A 18 -13.54 8.82 9.18
C ALA A 18 -14.26 10.08 9.68
N LEU A 19 -15.02 10.78 8.82
CA LEU A 19 -15.81 11.95 9.21
C LEU A 19 -16.91 11.60 10.21
N HIS A 20 -17.65 10.50 9.97
CA HIS A 20 -18.67 10.04 10.92
C HIS A 20 -18.08 9.66 12.29
N LEU A 21 -16.90 9.04 12.29
CA LEU A 21 -16.21 8.69 13.53
C LEU A 21 -15.72 9.94 14.27
N SER A 22 -15.12 10.88 13.59
CA SER A 22 -14.66 12.15 14.13
C SER A 22 -15.80 12.98 14.74
N GLN A 23 -16.96 13.10 14.06
CA GLN A 23 -18.13 13.79 14.58
C GLN A 23 -18.67 13.21 15.89
N ARG A 24 -18.41 11.92 16.17
CA ARG A 24 -18.78 11.24 17.42
C ARG A 24 -17.74 11.42 18.52
N ALA A 25 -16.56 11.98 18.21
CA ALA A 25 -15.46 12.12 19.16
C ALA A 25 -15.86 12.83 20.47
N PRO A 26 -16.58 13.98 20.50
CA PRO A 26 -16.95 14.63 21.75
C PRO A 26 -17.80 13.75 22.66
N GLY A 27 -18.70 12.93 22.07
CA GLY A 27 -19.55 12.00 22.82
C GLY A 27 -18.79 10.79 23.37
N LEU A 28 -17.79 10.31 22.64
CA LEU A 28 -16.94 9.18 23.04
C LEU A 28 -15.88 9.61 24.07
N LEU A 29 -15.32 10.80 23.90
CA LEU A 29 -14.31 11.37 24.79
C LEU A 29 -14.92 11.96 26.07
N GLY A 30 -16.18 12.41 26.06
CA GLY A 30 -16.88 12.99 27.22
C GLY A 30 -17.36 11.97 28.25
N LYS A 31 -17.56 10.72 27.88
CA LYS A 31 -18.07 9.66 28.76
C LYS A 31 -16.93 8.89 29.40
N GLY A 32 -16.53 9.31 30.62
CA GLY A 32 -15.76 8.45 31.51
C GLY A 32 -14.26 8.62 31.54
N ALA A 33 -13.78 9.83 31.74
CA ALA A 33 -12.33 10.09 31.88
C ALA A 33 -11.72 9.45 33.17
N ASP A 34 -12.51 8.82 34.05
CA ASP A 34 -12.03 8.57 35.39
C ASP A 34 -12.36 7.19 36.02
N LYS A 35 -12.81 6.20 35.28
CA LYS A 35 -13.14 4.89 35.89
C LYS A 35 -12.68 3.70 35.11
N SER A 36 -11.71 3.03 35.69
CA SER A 36 -11.19 1.68 35.38
C SER A 36 -10.24 1.58 34.21
N ALA A 37 -9.27 0.67 34.35
CA ALA A 37 -8.39 0.24 33.31
C ALA A 37 -9.23 -0.22 32.09
N GLY A 38 -9.25 0.58 31.03
CA GLY A 38 -9.91 0.24 29.78
C GLY A 38 -9.33 -1.06 29.20
N THR A 39 -10.13 -1.79 28.42
CA THR A 39 -9.69 -2.98 27.74
C THR A 39 -8.72 -2.64 26.59
N ALA A 40 -7.91 -3.59 26.14
CA ALA A 40 -7.05 -3.40 24.97
C ALA A 40 -7.84 -2.96 23.72
N GLU A 41 -9.10 -3.41 23.62
CA GLU A 41 -10.02 -3.07 22.55
C GLU A 41 -10.45 -1.60 22.58
N GLU A 42 -10.72 -1.05 23.77
CA GLU A 42 -11.05 0.37 23.95
C GLU A 42 -9.89 1.29 23.54
N TYR A 43 -8.64 0.90 23.86
CA TYR A 43 -7.48 1.67 23.45
C TYR A 43 -7.22 1.60 21.92
N GLY A 44 -7.51 0.46 21.31
CA GLY A 44 -7.52 0.35 19.86
C GLY A 44 -8.55 1.27 19.18
N GLN A 45 -9.75 1.40 19.79
CA GLN A 45 -10.78 2.33 19.33
C GLN A 45 -10.37 3.80 19.49
N ILE A 46 -9.67 4.15 20.59
CA ILE A 46 -9.15 5.52 20.80
C ILE A 46 -8.09 5.85 19.74
N GLU A 47 -7.24 4.90 19.38
CA GLU A 47 -6.23 5.09 18.32
C GLU A 47 -6.90 5.28 16.95
N GLN A 48 -7.93 4.49 16.63
CA GLN A 48 -8.69 4.68 15.40
C GLN A 48 -9.41 6.03 15.35
N LEU A 49 -9.98 6.45 16.49
CA LEU A 49 -10.58 7.77 16.62
C LEU A 49 -9.55 8.88 16.42
N PHE A 50 -8.36 8.75 17.01
CA PHE A 50 -7.24 9.66 16.80
C PHE A 50 -6.91 9.81 15.30
N LEU A 51 -6.75 8.70 14.60
CA LEU A 51 -6.45 8.71 13.16
C LEU A 51 -7.59 9.34 12.33
N ALA A 52 -8.85 9.07 12.69
CA ALA A 52 -10.00 9.68 12.04
C ALA A 52 -10.04 11.20 12.24
N CYS A 53 -9.80 11.67 13.48
CA CYS A 53 -9.74 13.09 13.80
C CYS A 53 -8.63 13.81 13.02
N LEU A 54 -7.42 13.23 12.93
CA LEU A 54 -6.33 13.81 12.13
C LEU A 54 -6.68 13.90 10.63
N ARG A 55 -7.37 12.90 10.08
CA ARG A 55 -7.80 12.91 8.67
C ARG A 55 -8.85 13.97 8.36
N THR A 56 -9.64 14.33 9.35
CA THR A 56 -10.75 15.29 9.21
C THR A 56 -10.41 16.69 9.70
N GLY A 57 -9.18 16.91 10.22
CA GLY A 57 -8.71 18.20 10.73
C GLY A 57 -9.29 18.57 12.10
N ASP A 58 -9.77 17.59 12.88
CA ASP A 58 -10.19 17.80 14.27
C ASP A 58 -9.00 17.59 15.21
N ASP A 59 -8.06 18.55 15.17
CA ASP A 59 -6.82 18.49 15.95
C ASP A 59 -7.05 18.47 17.45
N GLN A 60 -8.13 19.09 17.94
CA GLN A 60 -8.45 19.15 19.36
C GLN A 60 -8.87 17.77 19.91
N SER A 61 -9.75 17.07 19.21
CA SER A 61 -10.15 15.71 19.59
C SER A 61 -8.98 14.74 19.43
N ALA A 62 -8.15 14.89 18.38
CA ALA A 62 -6.94 14.10 18.20
C ALA A 62 -5.97 14.29 19.38
N GLN A 63 -5.71 15.51 19.82
CA GLN A 63 -4.87 15.78 20.98
C GLN A 63 -5.43 15.10 22.25
N THR A 64 -6.75 15.18 22.47
CA THR A 64 -7.38 14.53 23.63
C THR A 64 -7.23 13.01 23.61
N CYS A 65 -7.33 12.37 22.43
CA CYS A 65 -7.07 10.93 22.26
C CYS A 65 -5.61 10.60 22.62
N LEU A 66 -4.66 11.39 22.10
CA LEU A 66 -3.25 11.20 22.33
C LEU A 66 -2.88 11.36 23.81
N ASP A 67 -3.44 12.37 24.49
CA ASP A 67 -3.23 12.60 25.93
C ASP A 67 -3.70 11.40 26.75
N ARG A 68 -4.85 10.80 26.42
CA ARG A 68 -5.34 9.57 27.07
C ARG A 68 -4.40 8.39 26.89
N LEU A 69 -3.92 8.17 25.66
CA LEU A 69 -2.96 7.10 25.36
C LEU A 69 -1.64 7.33 26.09
N SER A 70 -1.15 8.57 26.09
CA SER A 70 0.10 8.97 26.79
C SER A 70 -0.01 8.81 28.30
N HIS A 71 -1.16 9.18 28.89
CA HIS A 71 -1.40 9.01 30.32
C HIS A 71 -1.46 7.53 30.73
N ARG A 72 -2.01 6.67 29.86
CA ARG A 72 -2.16 5.24 30.16
C ARG A 72 -0.88 4.44 29.96
N PHE A 73 -0.18 4.63 28.84
CA PHE A 73 0.97 3.82 28.43
C PHE A 73 2.31 4.48 28.73
N GLY A 74 2.29 5.75 29.08
CA GLY A 74 3.48 6.57 29.28
C GLY A 74 4.00 7.22 27.98
N PRO A 75 4.64 8.40 28.09
CA PRO A 75 5.16 9.13 26.94
C PRO A 75 6.35 8.43 26.28
N SER A 76 7.03 7.54 27.01
CA SER A 76 8.20 6.76 26.51
C SER A 76 7.78 5.46 25.81
N ASN A 77 6.48 5.15 25.74
CA ASN A 77 6.01 4.00 24.98
C ASN A 77 6.22 4.25 23.47
N GLU A 78 6.89 3.34 22.78
CA GLU A 78 7.28 3.51 21.35
C GLU A 78 6.08 3.79 20.45
N ARG A 79 4.95 3.11 20.67
CA ARG A 79 3.72 3.34 19.89
C ARG A 79 3.17 4.74 20.12
N VAL A 80 3.15 5.20 21.39
CA VAL A 80 2.72 6.56 21.75
C VAL A 80 3.65 7.61 21.13
N MET A 81 4.96 7.37 21.15
CA MET A 81 5.93 8.25 20.48
C MET A 81 5.66 8.34 18.97
N GLY A 82 5.33 7.22 18.31
CA GLY A 82 4.94 7.22 16.91
C GLY A 82 3.67 8.02 16.61
N LEU A 83 2.64 7.90 17.48
CA LEU A 83 1.40 8.69 17.38
C LEU A 83 1.64 10.18 17.65
N GLN A 84 2.50 10.51 18.62
CA GLN A 84 2.92 11.88 18.90
C GLN A 84 3.60 12.51 17.66
N GLY A 85 4.51 11.76 17.04
CA GLY A 85 5.15 12.19 15.81
C GLY A 85 4.15 12.43 14.68
N LEU A 86 3.22 11.51 14.47
CA LEU A 86 2.14 11.65 13.48
C LEU A 86 1.29 12.91 13.72
N TYR A 87 0.96 13.20 14.99
CA TYR A 87 0.23 14.41 15.36
C TYR A 87 1.03 15.67 15.02
N GLN A 88 2.31 15.70 15.35
CA GLN A 88 3.19 16.85 15.05
C GLN A 88 3.34 17.06 13.54
N GLU A 89 3.46 16.00 12.75
CA GLU A 89 3.49 16.08 11.29
C GLU A 89 2.18 16.63 10.73
N ALA A 90 1.03 16.11 11.20
CA ALA A 90 -0.29 16.50 10.71
C ALA A 90 -0.63 17.97 11.03
N THR A 91 -0.15 18.49 12.17
CA THR A 91 -0.39 19.86 12.63
C THR A 91 0.72 20.84 12.23
N ALA A 92 1.76 20.37 11.51
CA ALA A 92 2.85 21.21 11.04
C ALA A 92 2.36 22.25 10.04
N LYS A 93 2.66 23.53 10.30
CA LYS A 93 2.17 24.63 9.48
C LYS A 93 3.01 24.87 8.22
N ASP A 94 4.26 24.46 8.26
CA ASP A 94 5.23 24.71 7.20
C ASP A 94 6.30 23.61 7.13
N ARG A 95 7.11 23.67 6.07
CA ARG A 95 8.22 22.75 5.87
C ARG A 95 9.25 22.80 7.00
N SER A 96 9.48 23.96 7.60
CA SER A 96 10.43 24.13 8.70
C SER A 96 9.99 23.35 9.94
N ALA A 97 8.67 23.28 10.21
CA ALA A 97 8.11 22.48 11.28
C ALA A 97 8.30 20.97 11.02
N LEU A 98 8.14 20.51 9.76
CA LEU A 98 8.40 19.13 9.37
C LEU A 98 9.88 18.75 9.49
N GLU A 99 10.80 19.63 9.13
CA GLU A 99 12.26 19.41 9.33
C GLU A 99 12.63 19.34 10.83
N LYS A 100 11.93 20.06 11.70
CA LYS A 100 12.09 19.89 13.16
C LYS A 100 11.60 18.54 13.65
N CYS A 101 10.42 18.09 13.16
CA CYS A 101 9.93 16.74 13.47
C CYS A 101 10.96 15.67 13.05
N LEU A 102 11.60 15.84 11.90
CA LEU A 102 12.65 14.93 11.43
C LEU A 102 13.87 14.92 12.37
N ALA A 103 14.32 16.10 12.83
CA ALA A 103 15.40 16.22 13.79
C ALA A 103 15.04 15.57 15.15
N ASP A 104 13.80 15.68 15.59
CA ASP A 104 13.29 15.02 16.80
C ASP A 104 13.30 13.50 16.65
N TYR A 105 12.94 12.97 15.47
CA TYR A 105 13.06 11.53 15.19
C TYR A 105 14.50 11.06 15.21
N ASP A 106 15.41 11.80 14.58
CA ASP A 106 16.86 11.46 14.60
C ASP A 106 17.40 11.44 16.03
N LYS A 107 16.95 12.37 16.91
CA LYS A 107 17.31 12.38 18.32
C LYS A 107 16.78 11.13 19.04
N ILE A 108 15.50 10.78 18.86
CA ILE A 108 14.92 9.57 19.48
C ILE A 108 15.67 8.32 19.02
N LEU A 109 15.97 8.22 17.72
CA LEU A 109 16.69 7.09 17.16
C LEU A 109 18.16 7.03 17.59
N SER A 110 18.77 8.17 18.00
CA SER A 110 20.11 8.16 18.62
C SER A 110 20.11 7.54 20.02
N GLU A 111 18.98 7.60 20.74
CA GLU A 111 18.80 7.00 22.06
C GLU A 111 18.31 5.54 21.98
N ASN A 112 17.44 5.24 21.00
CA ASN A 112 16.90 3.89 20.72
C ASN A 112 16.82 3.65 19.21
N ALA A 113 17.89 3.08 18.65
CA ALA A 113 18.04 2.86 17.21
C ALA A 113 17.02 1.87 16.60
N VAL A 114 16.37 1.05 17.43
CA VAL A 114 15.35 0.05 17.00
C VAL A 114 13.92 0.44 17.35
N ASN A 115 13.65 1.73 17.58
CA ASN A 115 12.28 2.22 17.75
C ASN A 115 11.51 2.17 16.42
N VAL A 116 10.83 1.05 16.18
CA VAL A 116 10.14 0.75 14.90
C VAL A 116 9.09 1.79 14.50
N PRO A 117 8.18 2.23 15.39
CA PRO A 117 7.23 3.28 15.06
C PRO A 117 7.91 4.57 14.57
N ILE A 118 9.00 4.98 15.19
CA ILE A 118 9.74 6.19 14.77
C ILE A 118 10.52 5.95 13.46
N LEU A 119 11.12 4.77 13.27
CA LEU A 119 11.75 4.42 11.98
C LEU A 119 10.74 4.52 10.84
N LYS A 120 9.55 3.94 10.99
CA LYS A 120 8.48 4.02 9.97
C LYS A 120 7.99 5.46 9.76
N ARG A 121 7.84 6.25 10.84
CA ARG A 121 7.46 7.68 10.71
C ARG A 121 8.53 8.49 9.97
N ARG A 122 9.79 8.26 10.31
CA ARG A 122 10.93 8.92 9.64
C ARG A 122 10.92 8.67 8.13
N VAL A 123 10.70 7.43 7.70
CA VAL A 123 10.56 7.09 6.28
C VAL A 123 9.41 7.85 5.64
N ALA A 124 8.22 7.80 6.25
CA ALA A 124 7.03 8.48 5.73
C ALA A 124 7.24 10.01 5.60
N LEU A 125 7.89 10.63 6.59
CA LEU A 125 8.19 12.06 6.58
C LEU A 125 9.22 12.41 5.49
N LEU A 126 10.28 11.62 5.32
CA LEU A 126 11.27 11.81 4.25
C LEU A 126 10.62 11.73 2.86
N ARG A 127 9.70 10.78 2.66
CA ARG A 127 8.92 10.68 1.42
C ARG A 127 8.05 11.91 1.17
N SER A 128 7.36 12.41 2.21
CA SER A 128 6.52 13.61 2.09
C SER A 128 7.33 14.86 1.76
N LEU A 129 8.58 14.91 2.19
CA LEU A 129 9.54 15.99 1.88
C LEU A 129 10.21 15.83 0.51
N ASN A 130 9.89 14.76 -0.26
CA ASN A 130 10.52 14.40 -1.53
C ASN A 130 12.04 14.13 -1.40
N ARG A 131 12.48 13.61 -0.26
CA ARG A 131 13.87 13.22 0.00
C ARG A 131 14.05 11.72 -0.26
N THR A 132 13.90 11.31 -1.52
CA THR A 132 13.83 9.89 -1.92
C THR A 132 15.08 9.10 -1.53
N SER A 133 16.28 9.63 -1.77
CA SER A 133 17.54 8.95 -1.42
C SER A 133 17.67 8.70 0.08
N ASP A 134 17.24 9.68 0.89
CA ASP A 134 17.28 9.54 2.36
C ASP A 134 16.22 8.55 2.85
N ALA A 135 15.04 8.53 2.20
CA ALA A 135 13.99 7.56 2.49
C ALA A 135 14.43 6.12 2.17
N ILE A 136 15.12 5.90 1.05
CA ILE A 136 15.72 4.60 0.69
C ILE A 136 16.72 4.18 1.78
N THR A 137 17.62 5.08 2.19
CA THR A 137 18.61 4.79 3.25
C THR A 137 17.93 4.45 4.57
N ALA A 138 16.87 5.18 4.93
CA ALA A 138 16.10 4.92 6.15
C ALA A 138 15.34 3.58 6.11
N LEU A 139 14.80 3.19 4.93
CA LEU A 139 14.18 1.87 4.75
C LEU A 139 15.19 0.74 4.86
N ILE A 140 16.39 0.90 4.31
CA ILE A 140 17.46 -0.10 4.46
C ILE A 140 17.79 -0.26 5.94
N GLN A 141 17.94 0.83 6.70
CA GLN A 141 18.18 0.77 8.16
C GLN A 141 17.02 0.07 8.90
N LEU A 142 15.78 0.31 8.51
CA LEU A 142 14.62 -0.39 9.07
C LEU A 142 14.69 -1.90 8.76
N LEU A 143 15.02 -2.28 7.54
CA LEU A 143 15.12 -3.67 7.10
C LEU A 143 16.33 -4.40 7.69
N ASP A 144 17.43 -3.70 7.99
CA ASP A 144 18.55 -4.24 8.77
C ASP A 144 18.12 -4.63 10.19
N ALA A 145 17.22 -3.84 10.80
CA ALA A 145 16.67 -4.14 12.12
C ALA A 145 15.53 -5.19 12.07
N ILE A 146 14.68 -5.14 11.03
CA ILE A 146 13.51 -6.01 10.87
C ILE A 146 13.43 -6.52 9.43
N PRO A 147 14.23 -7.51 9.05
CA PRO A 147 14.27 -8.06 7.70
C PRO A 147 12.97 -8.75 7.27
N THR A 148 12.08 -9.06 8.21
CA THR A 148 10.79 -9.73 7.96
C THR A 148 9.62 -8.76 7.75
N ASP A 149 9.85 -7.46 7.59
CA ASP A 149 8.82 -6.48 7.29
C ASP A 149 8.53 -6.43 5.78
N ALA A 150 7.57 -7.23 5.33
CA ALA A 150 7.17 -7.28 3.91
C ALA A 150 6.65 -5.94 3.38
N GLU A 151 6.02 -5.11 4.23
CA GLU A 151 5.54 -3.79 3.84
C GLU A 151 6.72 -2.85 3.55
N ALA A 152 7.75 -2.88 4.39
CA ALA A 152 8.96 -2.07 4.18
C ALA A 152 9.70 -2.48 2.88
N TRP A 153 9.76 -3.78 2.56
CA TRP A 153 10.29 -4.27 1.29
C TRP A 153 9.50 -3.76 0.09
N CYS A 154 8.15 -3.77 0.17
CA CYS A 154 7.30 -3.23 -0.88
C CYS A 154 7.50 -1.72 -1.05
N GLU A 155 7.61 -0.97 0.05
CA GLU A 155 7.85 0.46 0.03
C GLU A 155 9.21 0.81 -0.57
N LEU A 156 10.24 0.02 -0.26
CA LEU A 156 11.58 0.15 -0.86
C LEU A 156 11.55 -0.10 -2.36
N ALA A 157 10.80 -1.11 -2.81
CA ALA A 157 10.59 -1.39 -4.23
C ALA A 157 9.93 -0.22 -4.97
N ASP A 158 8.93 0.42 -4.35
CA ASP A 158 8.26 1.59 -4.93
C ASP A 158 9.22 2.78 -5.09
N LEU A 159 10.09 3.02 -4.11
CA LEU A 159 11.09 4.08 -4.18
C LEU A 159 12.14 3.77 -5.25
N TYR A 160 12.65 2.55 -5.30
CA TYR A 160 13.60 2.14 -6.36
C TYR A 160 13.00 2.26 -7.75
N GLN A 161 11.71 1.91 -7.91
CA GLN A 161 11.03 2.07 -9.19
C GLN A 161 10.89 3.55 -9.57
N ALA A 162 10.56 4.43 -8.63
CA ALA A 162 10.46 5.88 -8.87
C ALA A 162 11.80 6.49 -9.32
N GLU A 163 12.93 5.94 -8.82
CA GLU A 163 14.29 6.32 -9.24
C GLU A 163 14.76 5.61 -10.52
N GLY A 164 13.94 4.77 -11.15
CA GLY A 164 14.30 4.00 -12.35
C GLY A 164 15.23 2.80 -12.08
N LEU A 165 15.41 2.42 -10.83
CA LEU A 165 16.28 1.33 -10.38
C LEU A 165 15.52 -0.02 -10.40
N GLY A 166 15.10 -0.45 -11.58
CA GLY A 166 14.22 -1.61 -11.75
C GLY A 166 14.76 -2.93 -11.20
N ALA A 167 16.08 -3.17 -11.28
CA ALA A 167 16.68 -4.40 -10.75
C ALA A 167 16.57 -4.47 -9.21
N GLN A 168 16.80 -3.36 -8.52
CA GLN A 168 16.66 -3.27 -7.07
C GLN A 168 15.19 -3.38 -6.64
N ALA A 169 14.27 -2.78 -7.41
CA ALA A 169 12.83 -2.91 -7.18
C ALA A 169 12.35 -4.37 -7.31
N ILE A 170 12.82 -5.10 -8.33
CA ILE A 170 12.54 -6.53 -8.49
C ILE A 170 13.05 -7.32 -7.29
N PHE A 171 14.32 -7.13 -6.91
CA PHE A 171 14.92 -7.78 -5.74
C PHE A 171 14.09 -7.54 -4.47
N SER A 172 13.71 -6.29 -4.20
CA SER A 172 12.93 -5.95 -3.00
C SER A 172 11.57 -6.65 -2.97
N LEU A 173 10.88 -6.79 -4.11
CA LEU A 173 9.62 -7.54 -4.15
C LEU A 173 9.82 -9.06 -4.08
N GLU A 174 10.93 -9.59 -4.60
CA GLU A 174 11.29 -11.00 -4.42
C GLU A 174 11.53 -11.30 -2.94
N GLU A 175 12.23 -10.43 -2.18
CA GLU A 175 12.38 -10.54 -0.72
C GLU A 175 11.02 -10.46 0.02
N ALA A 176 10.15 -9.52 -0.36
CA ALA A 176 8.79 -9.44 0.18
C ALA A 176 7.99 -10.74 -0.03
N LEU A 177 8.16 -11.40 -1.18
CA LEU A 177 7.51 -12.68 -1.49
C LEU A 177 8.12 -13.87 -0.74
N LEU A 178 9.37 -13.81 -0.30
CA LEU A 178 9.91 -14.82 0.62
C LEU A 178 9.20 -14.79 1.97
N ILE A 179 8.78 -13.60 2.42
CA ILE A 179 8.06 -13.40 3.68
C ILE A 179 6.58 -13.75 3.50
N ALA A 180 5.97 -13.30 2.41
CA ALA A 180 4.54 -13.44 2.11
C ALA A 180 4.28 -14.09 0.75
N PRO A 181 4.54 -15.41 0.57
CA PRO A 181 4.53 -16.09 -0.73
C PRO A 181 3.16 -16.16 -1.41
N ASN A 182 2.08 -15.93 -0.67
CA ASN A 182 0.71 -15.95 -1.17
C ASN A 182 0.08 -14.54 -1.28
N ALA A 183 0.89 -13.49 -1.23
CA ALA A 183 0.42 -12.12 -1.39
C ALA A 183 0.16 -11.81 -2.88
N TRP A 184 -1.09 -11.95 -3.33
CA TRP A 184 -1.50 -11.74 -4.73
C TRP A 184 -1.15 -10.34 -5.25
N ASN A 185 -1.25 -9.32 -4.41
CA ASN A 185 -0.93 -7.94 -4.73
C ASN A 185 0.57 -7.73 -4.98
N ILE A 186 1.45 -8.40 -4.21
CA ILE A 186 2.90 -8.34 -4.41
C ILE A 186 3.28 -9.05 -5.70
N HIS A 187 2.66 -10.22 -6.01
CA HIS A 187 2.85 -10.88 -7.29
C HIS A 187 2.45 -9.98 -8.46
N ALA A 188 1.30 -9.32 -8.41
CA ALA A 188 0.89 -8.39 -9.46
C ALA A 188 1.88 -7.23 -9.59
N ARG A 189 2.33 -6.65 -8.47
CA ARG A 189 3.30 -5.56 -8.47
C ARG A 189 4.63 -5.96 -9.10
N LEU A 190 5.15 -7.15 -8.76
CA LEU A 190 6.35 -7.69 -9.39
C LEU A 190 6.14 -7.92 -10.89
N GLY A 191 4.96 -8.44 -11.28
CA GLY A 191 4.55 -8.58 -12.69
C GLY A 191 4.58 -7.25 -13.44
N GLU A 192 4.12 -6.16 -12.84
CA GLU A 192 4.14 -4.81 -13.41
C GLU A 192 5.57 -4.31 -13.64
N ILE A 193 6.46 -4.43 -12.65
CA ILE A 193 7.86 -3.97 -12.79
C ILE A 193 8.59 -4.79 -13.85
N LEU A 194 8.39 -6.11 -13.88
CA LEU A 194 8.94 -6.99 -14.90
C LEU A 194 8.42 -6.62 -16.32
N TYR A 195 7.14 -6.28 -16.43
CA TYR A 195 6.54 -5.84 -17.70
C TYR A 195 7.17 -4.53 -18.22
N VAL A 196 7.36 -3.55 -17.32
CA VAL A 196 8.02 -2.28 -17.67
C VAL A 196 9.48 -2.52 -18.04
N GLY A 197 10.19 -3.34 -17.27
CA GLY A 197 11.59 -3.72 -17.54
C GLY A 197 11.78 -4.51 -18.84
N ALA A 198 10.72 -5.14 -19.36
CA ALA A 198 10.76 -5.91 -20.61
C ALA A 198 11.03 -5.07 -21.87
N SER A 199 11.23 -3.77 -21.75
CA SER A 199 11.71 -2.90 -22.86
C SER A 199 13.25 -2.90 -23.02
N SER A 200 13.98 -3.58 -22.12
CA SER A 200 15.44 -3.70 -22.14
C SER A 200 15.93 -4.89 -22.98
N SER A 201 17.25 -5.08 -23.07
CA SER A 201 17.91 -6.19 -23.78
C SER A 201 17.46 -7.59 -23.33
N ASP A 202 17.03 -7.74 -22.06
CA ASP A 202 16.49 -8.97 -21.47
C ASP A 202 14.95 -9.08 -21.59
N GLY A 203 14.36 -8.31 -22.47
CA GLY A 203 12.92 -8.07 -22.56
C GLY A 203 12.06 -9.31 -22.66
N ALA A 204 12.48 -10.29 -23.44
CA ALA A 204 11.75 -11.54 -23.63
C ALA A 204 11.65 -12.37 -22.34
N ARG A 205 12.72 -12.46 -21.57
CA ARG A 205 12.77 -13.17 -20.30
C ARG A 205 11.91 -12.47 -19.25
N LEU A 206 12.00 -11.14 -19.17
CA LEU A 206 11.22 -10.34 -18.22
C LEU A 206 9.72 -10.38 -18.54
N ALA A 207 9.34 -10.32 -19.83
CA ALA A 207 7.95 -10.46 -20.25
C ALA A 207 7.36 -11.82 -19.87
N SER A 208 8.12 -12.92 -20.06
CA SER A 208 7.70 -14.26 -19.64
C SER A 208 7.51 -14.37 -18.14
N LYS A 209 8.45 -13.87 -17.33
CA LYS A 209 8.32 -13.81 -15.87
C LYS A 209 7.13 -12.96 -15.43
N SER A 210 6.89 -11.83 -16.09
CA SER A 210 5.74 -10.96 -15.83
C SER A 210 4.43 -11.73 -15.94
N VAL A 211 4.23 -12.50 -17.03
CA VAL A 211 3.05 -13.35 -17.21
C VAL A 211 2.92 -14.39 -16.08
N GLN A 212 4.02 -15.03 -15.68
CA GLN A 212 3.99 -16.02 -14.58
C GLN A 212 3.51 -15.39 -13.26
N HIS A 213 4.01 -14.19 -12.91
CA HIS A 213 3.60 -13.51 -11.69
C HIS A 213 2.15 -13.01 -11.75
N PHE A 214 1.67 -12.51 -12.88
CA PHE A 214 0.26 -12.18 -13.03
C PHE A 214 -0.64 -13.41 -12.96
N CYS A 215 -0.25 -14.54 -13.57
CA CYS A 215 -0.97 -15.81 -13.41
C CYS A 215 -1.04 -16.21 -11.94
N ARG A 216 0.07 -16.13 -11.20
CA ARG A 216 0.07 -16.45 -9.77
C ARG A 216 -0.82 -15.52 -8.96
N SER A 217 -0.83 -14.23 -9.28
CA SER A 217 -1.70 -13.25 -8.64
C SER A 217 -3.19 -13.61 -8.79
N ILE A 218 -3.64 -13.94 -10.00
CA ILE A 218 -5.05 -14.29 -10.26
C ILE A 218 -5.44 -15.69 -9.76
N GLU A 219 -4.49 -16.62 -9.62
CA GLU A 219 -4.72 -17.90 -8.95
C GLU A 219 -5.00 -17.71 -7.44
N LEU A 220 -4.35 -16.73 -6.82
CA LEU A 220 -4.50 -16.43 -5.40
C LEU A 220 -5.73 -15.54 -5.10
N CYS A 221 -6.16 -14.73 -6.07
CA CYS A 221 -7.33 -13.85 -5.97
C CYS A 221 -8.01 -13.75 -7.34
N ASP A 222 -9.13 -14.45 -7.49
CA ASP A 222 -9.82 -14.71 -8.76
C ASP A 222 -10.68 -13.54 -9.29
N ASP A 223 -10.80 -12.45 -8.51
CA ASP A 223 -11.48 -11.21 -8.87
C ASP A 223 -10.56 -9.97 -8.85
N TYR A 224 -9.21 -10.18 -8.78
CA TYR A 224 -8.25 -9.10 -8.70
C TYR A 224 -8.05 -8.40 -10.05
N LEU A 225 -8.72 -7.27 -10.23
CA LEU A 225 -8.76 -6.51 -11.48
C LEU A 225 -7.38 -6.17 -12.03
N ARG A 226 -6.44 -5.70 -11.19
CA ARG A 226 -5.05 -5.38 -11.62
C ARG A 226 -4.30 -6.59 -12.13
N GLY A 227 -4.54 -7.77 -11.55
CA GLY A 227 -3.94 -9.03 -12.02
C GLY A 227 -4.36 -9.38 -13.44
N PHE A 228 -5.67 -9.30 -13.74
CA PHE A 228 -6.19 -9.54 -15.09
C PHE A 228 -5.80 -8.45 -16.08
N TYR A 229 -5.79 -7.19 -15.66
CA TYR A 229 -5.32 -6.08 -16.47
C TYR A 229 -3.86 -6.28 -16.90
N GLY A 230 -2.99 -6.58 -15.93
CA GLY A 230 -1.58 -6.84 -16.17
C GLY A 230 -1.34 -8.08 -17.03
N LEU A 231 -2.11 -9.17 -16.81
CA LEU A 231 -2.02 -10.38 -17.61
C LEU A 231 -2.43 -10.12 -19.07
N ALA A 232 -3.47 -9.31 -19.33
CA ALA A 232 -3.88 -8.93 -20.68
C ALA A 232 -2.76 -8.16 -21.41
N LEU A 233 -2.11 -7.21 -20.74
CA LEU A 233 -0.99 -6.45 -21.30
C LEU A 233 0.24 -7.34 -21.55
N ALA A 234 0.64 -8.13 -20.55
CA ALA A 234 1.85 -8.95 -20.64
C ALA A 234 1.71 -10.07 -21.68
N SER A 235 0.53 -10.72 -21.77
CA SER A 235 0.27 -11.73 -22.79
C SER A 235 0.18 -11.12 -24.19
N SER A 236 -0.41 -9.94 -24.37
CA SER A 236 -0.40 -9.21 -25.65
C SER A 236 1.02 -8.90 -26.13
N ARG A 237 1.93 -8.55 -25.22
CA ARG A 237 3.33 -8.31 -25.55
C ARG A 237 4.05 -9.57 -26.06
N LEU A 238 3.74 -10.75 -25.49
CA LEU A 238 4.28 -12.02 -25.97
C LEU A 238 3.77 -12.39 -27.39
N LEU A 239 2.65 -11.81 -27.81
CA LEU A 239 2.06 -12.02 -29.14
C LEU A 239 2.55 -11.02 -30.19
N SER A 240 3.28 -9.97 -29.77
CA SER A 240 3.84 -8.97 -30.66
C SER A 240 4.80 -9.62 -31.69
N PRO A 241 4.80 -9.16 -32.94
CA PRO A 241 5.75 -9.64 -33.98
C PRO A 241 7.22 -9.44 -33.57
N ASP A 242 7.49 -8.40 -32.77
CA ASP A 242 8.84 -8.04 -32.30
C ASP A 242 9.32 -8.93 -31.14
N TYR A 243 8.48 -9.85 -30.65
CA TYR A 243 8.83 -10.73 -29.56
C TYR A 243 9.53 -12.00 -30.07
N GLU A 244 10.83 -12.06 -29.86
CA GLU A 244 11.62 -13.28 -30.12
C GLU A 244 11.59 -14.20 -28.88
N THR A 245 11.06 -15.41 -29.06
CA THR A 245 11.11 -16.44 -28.03
C THR A 245 12.56 -16.91 -27.84
N PRO A 246 13.16 -16.73 -26.64
CA PRO A 246 14.49 -17.26 -26.39
C PRO A 246 14.51 -18.78 -26.50
N SER A 247 15.49 -19.32 -27.17
CA SER A 247 15.62 -20.76 -27.52
C SER A 247 15.63 -21.72 -26.34
N ASN A 248 15.90 -21.23 -25.10
CA ASN A 248 15.99 -21.99 -23.84
C ASN A 248 15.06 -21.45 -22.74
N SER A 249 13.92 -20.86 -23.08
CA SER A 249 13.10 -20.19 -22.07
C SER A 249 11.91 -21.07 -21.61
N THR A 250 11.56 -20.92 -20.33
CA THR A 250 10.27 -21.34 -19.76
C THR A 250 9.11 -20.47 -20.22
N ALA A 251 9.27 -19.74 -21.32
CA ALA A 251 8.26 -18.86 -21.88
C ALA A 251 7.05 -19.66 -22.36
N PRO A 252 5.83 -19.21 -22.14
CA PRO A 252 4.65 -19.85 -22.68
C PRO A 252 4.68 -19.89 -24.21
N SER A 253 4.20 -20.97 -24.81
CA SER A 253 4.06 -21.05 -26.26
C SER A 253 3.11 -19.95 -26.77
N LYS A 254 3.23 -19.56 -28.03
CA LYS A 254 2.33 -18.56 -28.64
C LYS A 254 0.86 -18.92 -28.46
N GLN A 255 0.52 -20.20 -28.65
CA GLN A 255 -0.84 -20.70 -28.41
C GLN A 255 -1.28 -20.54 -26.95
N THR A 256 -0.38 -20.77 -25.98
CA THR A 256 -0.67 -20.54 -24.56
C THR A 256 -0.86 -19.06 -24.26
N ALA A 257 -0.01 -18.19 -24.82
CA ALA A 257 -0.13 -16.75 -24.69
C ALA A 257 -1.46 -16.22 -25.26
N GLU A 258 -1.91 -16.73 -26.42
CA GLU A 258 -3.23 -16.40 -27.00
C GLU A 258 -4.40 -16.81 -26.09
N ARG A 259 -4.32 -18.00 -25.49
CA ARG A 259 -5.34 -18.50 -24.54
C ARG A 259 -5.37 -17.63 -23.27
N LEU A 260 -4.22 -17.31 -22.70
CA LEU A 260 -4.09 -16.45 -21.52
C LEU A 260 -4.62 -15.04 -21.80
N HIS A 261 -4.27 -14.48 -22.96
CA HIS A 261 -4.77 -13.16 -23.37
C HIS A 261 -6.30 -13.13 -23.47
N ARG A 262 -6.88 -14.11 -24.18
CA ARG A 262 -8.34 -14.22 -24.34
C ARG A 262 -9.05 -14.42 -22.98
N PHE A 263 -8.49 -15.28 -22.14
CA PHE A 263 -9.00 -15.52 -20.79
C PHE A 263 -8.96 -14.24 -19.95
N ALA A 264 -7.83 -13.52 -19.95
CA ALA A 264 -7.68 -12.28 -19.19
C ALA A 264 -8.70 -11.21 -19.63
N LEU A 265 -8.89 -11.03 -20.95
CA LEU A 265 -9.88 -10.08 -21.48
C LEU A 265 -11.31 -10.46 -21.10
N GLN A 266 -11.67 -11.75 -21.17
CA GLN A 266 -12.99 -12.21 -20.78
C GLN A 266 -13.27 -11.93 -19.29
N ARG A 267 -12.37 -12.35 -18.42
CA ARG A 267 -12.51 -12.12 -16.98
C ARG A 267 -12.50 -10.64 -16.61
N LEU A 268 -11.70 -9.83 -17.31
CA LEU A 268 -11.70 -8.37 -17.11
C LEU A 268 -13.06 -7.74 -17.46
N ARG A 269 -13.71 -8.19 -18.57
CA ARG A 269 -15.08 -7.76 -18.91
C ARG A 269 -16.07 -8.15 -17.82
N ASP A 270 -16.01 -9.40 -17.36
CA ASP A 270 -16.94 -9.90 -16.32
C ASP A 270 -16.81 -9.08 -15.02
N ILE A 271 -15.57 -8.79 -14.59
CA ILE A 271 -15.31 -7.98 -13.39
C ILE A 271 -15.81 -6.53 -13.58
N VAL A 272 -15.50 -5.91 -14.70
CA VAL A 272 -15.94 -4.53 -15.00
C VAL A 272 -17.45 -4.47 -15.05
N GLN A 273 -18.12 -5.42 -15.70
CA GLN A 273 -19.57 -5.46 -15.77
C GLN A 273 -20.22 -5.66 -14.40
N SER A 274 -19.71 -6.59 -13.58
CA SER A 274 -20.26 -6.85 -12.24
C SER A 274 -20.10 -5.64 -11.31
N ARG A 275 -18.93 -5.00 -11.33
CA ARG A 275 -18.63 -3.85 -10.45
C ARG A 275 -19.27 -2.55 -10.92
N SER A 276 -19.58 -2.40 -12.22
CA SER A 276 -20.28 -1.22 -12.73
C SER A 276 -21.77 -1.18 -12.34
N VAL A 277 -22.36 -2.31 -11.98
CA VAL A 277 -23.77 -2.39 -11.52
C VAL A 277 -23.92 -2.01 -10.05
N ASP A 278 -22.85 -2.20 -9.23
CA ASP A 278 -22.86 -1.93 -7.78
C ASP A 278 -22.09 -0.64 -7.45
N ASP A 279 -22.69 0.49 -7.83
CA ASP A 279 -22.05 1.83 -7.77
C ASP A 279 -21.72 2.31 -6.33
N GLN A 280 -22.37 1.74 -5.30
CA GLN A 280 -22.18 2.20 -3.90
C GLN A 280 -20.94 1.60 -3.21
N HIS A 281 -20.59 0.37 -3.53
CA HIS A 281 -19.46 -0.33 -2.89
C HIS A 281 -18.10 -0.06 -3.56
N TRP A 282 -18.10 0.39 -4.83
CA TRP A 282 -16.90 0.50 -5.66
C TRP A 282 -16.45 1.93 -5.99
N ALA A 283 -17.01 2.94 -5.31
CA ALA A 283 -16.67 4.34 -5.54
C ALA A 283 -15.14 4.62 -5.45
N SER A 284 -14.42 3.93 -4.54
CA SER A 284 -12.96 4.02 -4.39
C SER A 284 -12.17 3.39 -5.55
N SER A 285 -12.77 2.43 -6.27
CA SER A 285 -12.12 1.72 -7.41
C SER A 285 -12.56 2.23 -8.78
N ARG A 286 -13.31 3.33 -8.85
CA ARG A 286 -13.87 3.85 -10.11
C ARG A 286 -12.79 4.17 -11.15
N SER A 287 -11.65 4.70 -10.72
CA SER A 287 -10.53 5.00 -11.63
C SER A 287 -9.93 3.72 -12.24
N GLU A 288 -9.86 2.63 -11.48
CA GLU A 288 -9.37 1.34 -11.97
C GLU A 288 -10.34 0.73 -12.98
N LEU A 289 -11.66 0.86 -12.74
CA LEU A 289 -12.68 0.40 -13.68
C LEU A 289 -12.63 1.18 -15.00
N ILE A 290 -12.46 2.50 -14.95
CA ILE A 290 -12.30 3.34 -16.15
C ILE A 290 -11.06 2.90 -16.94
N ALA A 291 -9.94 2.67 -16.27
CA ALA A 291 -8.71 2.20 -16.91
C ALA A 291 -8.90 0.81 -17.56
N ALA A 292 -9.58 -0.11 -16.87
CA ALA A 292 -9.88 -1.44 -17.40
C ALA A 292 -10.80 -1.38 -18.62
N GLN A 293 -11.84 -0.55 -18.61
CA GLN A 293 -12.73 -0.33 -19.74
C GLN A 293 -11.98 0.28 -20.95
N ALA A 294 -11.10 1.25 -20.69
CA ALA A 294 -10.27 1.85 -21.75
C ALA A 294 -9.34 0.81 -22.41
N LEU A 295 -8.77 -0.10 -21.63
CA LEU A 295 -7.95 -1.19 -22.15
C LEU A 295 -8.78 -2.15 -23.01
N LEU A 296 -9.96 -2.56 -22.57
CA LEU A 296 -10.86 -3.43 -23.32
C LEU A 296 -11.23 -2.80 -24.67
N ASN A 297 -11.62 -1.52 -24.68
CA ASN A 297 -11.98 -0.79 -25.90
C ASN A 297 -10.79 -0.72 -26.89
N ARG A 298 -9.56 -0.55 -26.37
CA ARG A 298 -8.35 -0.54 -27.20
C ARG A 298 -8.11 -1.86 -27.91
N PHE A 299 -8.27 -3.00 -27.23
CA PHE A 299 -8.09 -4.31 -27.83
C PHE A 299 -9.21 -4.67 -28.81
N GLU A 300 -10.45 -4.22 -28.59
CA GLU A 300 -11.56 -4.40 -29.54
C GLU A 300 -11.37 -3.63 -30.84
N GLN A 301 -10.75 -2.44 -30.80
CA GLN A 301 -10.44 -1.64 -31.98
C GLN A 301 -9.23 -2.18 -32.78
N SER A 302 -8.41 -3.02 -32.18
CA SER A 302 -7.20 -3.58 -32.77
C SER A 302 -7.39 -4.99 -33.32
N SER A 303 -8.57 -5.60 -33.11
CA SER A 303 -8.97 -6.94 -33.57
C SER A 303 -9.79 -6.86 -34.85
#